data_db000e41a77c7ddff578997ad1efbd56
#
_entry.id   db000e41a77c7ddff578997ad1efbd56
#
_cell.length_a   1.000
_cell.length_b   1.000
_cell.length_c   1.000
_cell.angle_alpha   90.00
_cell.angle_beta   90.00
_cell.angle_gamma   90.00
#
_symmetry.space_group_name_H-M   'P 1'
#
loop_
_entity.id
_entity.type
_entity.pdbx_description
1 polymer ?
#
loop_
_entity_poly.entity_id
_entity_poly.type
_entity_poly.pdbx_seq_one_letter_code
_entity_poly.pdbx_strand_id
1 'polypeptide(L)'
;MFERIRAKVLTAEMLPGIRQKFRDKKIVFCTGCFDILQSGHAVFFSQCREFGDLLVVGIGRDKVVEQLKGPGRPVNPEQNRLHLVAALEEVSYAVLNDNTVEEGKIDFRHILELLHPDVFVLNDDDTAIEPKKKLCERLGIQMQFVKREVPHELEPTSTTRIIDKINFAWKAPLRIDFSGGWTDVPFIMQGKKGYVSNVAI
;
A
#
# COMPACT_ATOMS: atom_id res chain seq x y z
N MET A 1 13.28 -15.88 -12.07
CA MET A 1 12.28 -15.63 -11.01
C MET A 1 11.73 -14.20 -11.09
N PHE A 2 12.56 -13.18 -11.19
CA PHE A 2 12.12 -11.77 -11.26
C PHE A 2 11.25 -11.46 -12.48
N GLU A 3 11.48 -12.09 -13.64
CA GLU A 3 10.65 -11.95 -14.85
C GLU A 3 9.17 -12.30 -14.63
N ARG A 4 8.85 -13.25 -13.75
CA ARG A 4 7.45 -13.56 -13.40
C ARG A 4 6.75 -12.39 -12.71
N ILE A 5 7.46 -11.71 -11.82
CA ILE A 5 6.92 -10.52 -11.12
C ILE A 5 6.77 -9.38 -12.12
N ARG A 6 7.80 -9.16 -12.94
CA ARG A 6 7.79 -8.12 -13.97
C ARG A 6 6.64 -8.29 -14.97
N ALA A 7 6.30 -9.52 -15.34
CA ALA A 7 5.17 -9.81 -16.22
C ALA A 7 3.78 -9.46 -15.62
N LYS A 8 3.70 -9.28 -14.30
CA LYS A 8 2.49 -8.83 -13.61
C LYS A 8 2.42 -7.29 -13.45
N VAL A 9 3.51 -6.57 -13.74
CA VAL A 9 3.56 -5.10 -13.65
C VAL A 9 3.08 -4.52 -14.97
N LEU A 10 2.04 -3.69 -14.92
CA LEU A 10 1.43 -3.05 -16.08
C LEU A 10 1.69 -1.55 -16.08
N THR A 11 1.68 -0.96 -17.28
CA THR A 11 1.48 0.47 -17.46
C THR A 11 -0.01 0.74 -17.78
N ALA A 12 -0.45 1.98 -17.66
CA ALA A 12 -1.83 2.35 -17.94
C ALA A 12 -2.25 1.98 -19.38
N GLU A 13 -1.35 2.17 -20.34
CA GLU A 13 -1.57 1.90 -21.76
C GLU A 13 -1.83 0.41 -22.07
N MET A 14 -1.38 -0.48 -21.18
CA MET A 14 -1.59 -1.93 -21.31
C MET A 14 -2.99 -2.39 -20.87
N LEU A 15 -3.70 -1.59 -20.07
CA LEU A 15 -4.96 -1.99 -19.43
C LEU A 15 -6.08 -2.35 -20.44
N PRO A 16 -6.30 -1.61 -21.53
CA PRO A 16 -7.31 -2.00 -22.52
C PRO A 16 -7.03 -3.37 -23.14
N GLY A 17 -5.74 -3.68 -23.38
CA GLY A 17 -5.31 -4.99 -23.86
C GLY A 17 -5.57 -6.11 -22.84
N ILE A 18 -5.39 -5.83 -21.54
CA ILE A 18 -5.74 -6.78 -20.47
C ILE A 18 -7.24 -7.01 -20.45
N ARG A 19 -8.07 -5.98 -20.50
CA ARG A 19 -9.54 -6.13 -20.56
C ARG A 19 -9.99 -6.96 -21.77
N GLN A 20 -9.43 -6.70 -22.93
CA GLN A 20 -9.75 -7.45 -24.15
C GLN A 20 -9.31 -8.92 -24.06
N LYS A 21 -8.09 -9.17 -23.57
CA LYS A 21 -7.56 -10.53 -23.39
C LYS A 21 -8.41 -11.37 -22.44
N PHE A 22 -8.97 -10.75 -21.41
CA PHE A 22 -9.74 -11.41 -20.36
C PHE A 22 -11.22 -10.99 -20.38
N ARG A 23 -11.79 -10.75 -21.57
CA ARG A 23 -13.19 -10.31 -21.72
C ARG A 23 -14.21 -11.26 -21.08
N ASP A 24 -13.91 -12.58 -21.04
CA ASP A 24 -14.78 -13.62 -20.49
C ASP A 24 -14.47 -13.91 -19.01
N LYS A 25 -13.62 -13.10 -18.39
CA LYS A 25 -13.19 -13.20 -16.99
C LYS A 25 -13.67 -12.03 -16.19
N LYS A 26 -14.04 -12.28 -14.95
CA LYS A 26 -14.43 -11.24 -14.01
C LYS A 26 -13.19 -10.59 -13.41
N ILE A 27 -12.96 -9.32 -13.73
CA ILE A 27 -11.82 -8.54 -13.25
C ILE A 27 -12.22 -7.77 -12.00
N VAL A 28 -11.49 -7.97 -10.92
CA VAL A 28 -11.60 -7.22 -9.67
C VAL A 28 -10.50 -6.18 -9.62
N PHE A 29 -10.84 -4.98 -9.20
CA PHE A 29 -9.89 -3.91 -8.94
C PHE A 29 -9.95 -3.51 -7.47
N CYS A 30 -8.81 -3.27 -6.88
CA CYS A 30 -8.68 -2.58 -5.59
C CYS A 30 -7.49 -1.62 -5.66
N THR A 31 -7.42 -0.67 -4.74
CA THR A 31 -6.36 0.33 -4.74
C THR A 31 -5.92 0.69 -3.33
N GLY A 32 -4.70 1.17 -3.21
CA GLY A 32 -4.16 1.63 -1.94
C GLY A 32 -2.73 2.13 -2.03
N CYS A 33 -2.25 2.62 -0.89
CA CYS A 33 -0.89 3.09 -0.73
C CYS A 33 0.13 1.93 -0.69
N PHE A 34 -0.19 0.87 0.03
CA PHE A 34 0.65 -0.34 0.23
C PHE A 34 2.11 -0.02 0.58
N ASP A 35 2.32 0.97 1.43
CA ASP A 35 3.64 1.52 1.76
C ASP A 35 4.56 0.47 2.40
N ILE A 36 4.16 -0.08 3.55
CA ILE A 36 4.81 -1.23 4.18
C ILE A 36 3.80 -2.38 4.12
N LEU A 37 4.11 -3.40 3.31
CA LEU A 37 3.26 -4.58 3.24
C LEU A 37 3.26 -5.31 4.60
N GLN A 38 2.07 -5.78 4.98
CA GLN A 38 1.84 -6.52 6.22
C GLN A 38 0.67 -7.50 6.01
N SER A 39 0.45 -8.40 6.98
CA SER A 39 -0.52 -9.49 6.88
C SER A 39 -1.94 -9.03 6.51
N GLY A 40 -2.40 -7.88 7.00
CA GLY A 40 -3.71 -7.35 6.66
C GLY A 40 -3.88 -6.99 5.17
N HIS A 41 -2.79 -6.66 4.47
CA HIS A 41 -2.87 -6.47 3.02
C HIS A 41 -3.04 -7.81 2.29
N ALA A 42 -2.36 -8.87 2.75
CA ALA A 42 -2.51 -10.21 2.17
C ALA A 42 -3.95 -10.71 2.36
N VAL A 43 -4.52 -10.57 3.56
CA VAL A 43 -5.91 -10.90 3.86
C VAL A 43 -6.87 -10.11 2.96
N PHE A 44 -6.66 -8.80 2.82
CA PHE A 44 -7.48 -7.95 1.95
C PHE A 44 -7.44 -8.41 0.49
N PHE A 45 -6.27 -8.76 -0.04
CA PHE A 45 -6.17 -9.26 -1.42
C PHE A 45 -6.83 -10.63 -1.59
N SER A 46 -6.75 -11.51 -0.59
CA SER A 46 -7.46 -12.79 -0.60
C SER A 46 -8.98 -12.56 -0.64
N GLN A 47 -9.51 -11.68 0.20
CA GLN A 47 -10.93 -11.29 0.17
C GLN A 47 -11.34 -10.67 -1.19
N CYS A 48 -10.48 -9.82 -1.79
CA CYS A 48 -10.75 -9.27 -3.12
C CYS A 48 -10.88 -10.36 -4.19
N ARG A 49 -10.04 -11.40 -4.11
CA ARG A 49 -10.05 -12.52 -5.08
C ARG A 49 -11.36 -13.32 -5.08
N GLU A 50 -12.10 -13.32 -3.99
CA GLU A 50 -13.40 -14.02 -3.90
C GLU A 50 -14.46 -13.41 -4.84
N PHE A 51 -14.28 -12.15 -5.28
CA PHE A 51 -15.23 -11.45 -6.14
C PHE A 51 -15.01 -11.67 -7.64
N GLY A 52 -13.92 -12.33 -8.05
CA GLY A 52 -13.68 -12.58 -9.47
C GLY A 52 -12.44 -13.42 -9.81
N ASP A 53 -12.17 -13.54 -11.10
CA ASP A 53 -11.11 -14.40 -11.63
C ASP A 53 -9.72 -13.77 -11.60
N LEU A 54 -9.64 -12.46 -11.69
CA LEU A 54 -8.40 -11.70 -11.76
C LEU A 54 -8.43 -10.52 -10.81
N LEU A 55 -7.38 -10.33 -10.03
CA LEU A 55 -7.19 -9.14 -9.20
C LEU A 55 -6.15 -8.21 -9.81
N VAL A 56 -6.56 -7.00 -10.16
CA VAL A 56 -5.69 -5.90 -10.55
C VAL A 56 -5.60 -4.92 -9.40
N VAL A 57 -4.39 -4.58 -8.99
CA VAL A 57 -4.16 -3.70 -7.84
C VAL A 57 -3.54 -2.38 -8.30
N GLY A 58 -4.23 -1.27 -8.00
CA GLY A 58 -3.74 0.09 -8.19
C GLY A 58 -2.85 0.53 -7.02
N ILE A 59 -1.68 1.09 -7.31
CA ILE A 59 -0.72 1.56 -6.31
C ILE A 59 -0.64 3.07 -6.37
N GLY A 60 -0.94 3.74 -5.27
CA GLY A 60 -0.82 5.20 -5.18
C GLY A 60 0.63 5.67 -5.40
N ARG A 61 0.82 6.70 -6.23
CA ARG A 61 2.14 7.27 -6.51
C ARG A 61 2.72 8.00 -5.30
N ASP A 62 4.03 8.08 -5.22
CA ASP A 62 4.74 8.67 -4.07
C ASP A 62 4.24 10.08 -3.76
N LYS A 63 4.15 10.94 -4.77
CA LYS A 63 3.67 12.31 -4.64
C LYS A 63 2.23 12.39 -4.09
N VAL A 64 1.35 11.53 -4.57
CA VAL A 64 -0.05 11.46 -4.11
C VAL A 64 -0.11 10.94 -2.67
N VAL A 65 0.67 9.91 -2.36
CA VAL A 65 0.74 9.36 -1.00
C VAL A 65 1.27 10.39 -0.01
N GLU A 66 2.31 11.14 -0.35
CA GLU A 66 2.82 12.24 0.48
C GLU A 66 1.76 13.31 0.72
N GLN A 67 1.02 13.71 -0.32
CA GLN A 67 -0.09 14.66 -0.20
C GLN A 67 -1.19 14.16 0.75
N LEU A 68 -1.54 12.88 0.70
CA LEU A 68 -2.63 12.29 1.48
C LEU A 68 -2.23 11.88 2.91
N LYS A 69 -0.96 11.53 3.14
CA LYS A 69 -0.47 10.95 4.41
C LYS A 69 0.53 11.86 5.14
N GLY A 70 0.98 12.92 4.50
CA GLY A 70 1.93 13.88 5.07
C GLY A 70 3.39 13.57 4.74
N PRO A 71 4.30 14.48 5.12
CA PRO A 71 5.72 14.38 4.83
C PRO A 71 6.35 13.12 5.45
N GLY A 72 7.33 12.55 4.74
CA GLY A 72 7.98 11.30 5.13
C GLY A 72 7.20 10.03 4.74
N ARG A 73 6.11 10.20 3.99
CA ARG A 73 5.33 9.09 3.42
C ARG A 73 5.27 9.21 1.89
N PRO A 74 5.37 8.10 1.14
CA PRO A 74 5.60 6.74 1.64
C PRO A 74 7.05 6.53 2.09
N VAL A 75 7.28 5.48 2.90
CA VAL A 75 8.63 5.03 3.29
C VAL A 75 9.28 4.28 2.14
N ASN A 76 8.48 3.49 1.42
CA ASN A 76 8.95 2.64 0.34
C ASN A 76 8.55 3.25 -1.02
N PRO A 77 9.52 3.50 -1.95
CA PRO A 77 9.24 4.12 -3.24
C PRO A 77 8.22 3.36 -4.08
N GLU A 78 7.45 4.07 -4.92
CA GLU A 78 6.34 3.50 -5.70
C GLU A 78 6.73 2.29 -6.54
N GLN A 79 7.91 2.28 -7.14
CA GLN A 79 8.38 1.15 -7.97
C GLN A 79 8.62 -0.11 -7.11
N ASN A 80 9.14 0.05 -5.91
CA ASN A 80 9.34 -1.06 -4.98
C ASN A 80 8.01 -1.60 -4.49
N ARG A 81 7.06 -0.70 -4.12
CA ARG A 81 5.71 -1.08 -3.69
C ARG A 81 4.96 -1.82 -4.79
N LEU A 82 5.06 -1.34 -6.03
CA LEU A 82 4.47 -1.96 -7.21
C LEU A 82 4.96 -3.41 -7.39
N HIS A 83 6.27 -3.63 -7.33
CA HIS A 83 6.86 -4.95 -7.51
C HIS A 83 6.58 -5.89 -6.32
N LEU A 84 6.57 -5.37 -5.08
CA LEU A 84 6.22 -6.16 -3.90
C LEU A 84 4.77 -6.64 -3.94
N VAL A 85 3.83 -5.76 -4.33
CA VAL A 85 2.43 -6.14 -4.49
C VAL A 85 2.27 -7.15 -5.64
N ALA A 86 2.92 -6.93 -6.78
CA ALA A 86 2.90 -7.86 -7.91
C ALA A 86 3.46 -9.25 -7.56
N ALA A 87 4.35 -9.35 -6.56
CA ALA A 87 4.93 -10.62 -6.12
C ALA A 87 3.96 -11.49 -5.30
N LEU A 88 2.87 -10.93 -4.80
CA LEU A 88 1.87 -11.68 -4.02
C LEU A 88 1.08 -12.62 -4.94
N GLU A 89 0.75 -13.79 -4.43
CA GLU A 89 0.07 -14.85 -5.19
C GLU A 89 -1.31 -14.41 -5.65
N GLU A 90 -2.08 -13.79 -4.78
CA GLU A 90 -3.44 -13.33 -5.03
C GLU A 90 -3.53 -12.24 -6.11
N VAL A 91 -2.45 -11.49 -6.34
CA VAL A 91 -2.40 -10.40 -7.29
C VAL A 91 -2.10 -10.91 -8.68
N SER A 92 -3.02 -10.72 -9.63
CA SER A 92 -2.82 -11.07 -11.03
C SER A 92 -1.97 -10.02 -11.75
N TYR A 93 -2.27 -8.74 -11.51
CA TYR A 93 -1.55 -7.59 -12.07
C TYR A 93 -1.50 -6.42 -11.09
N ALA A 94 -0.49 -5.59 -11.22
CA ALA A 94 -0.34 -4.36 -10.47
C ALA A 94 -0.01 -3.19 -11.41
N VAL A 95 -0.53 -2.02 -11.11
CA VAL A 95 -0.35 -0.80 -11.92
C VAL A 95 -0.22 0.42 -11.02
N LEU A 96 0.57 1.41 -11.43
CA LEU A 96 0.60 2.70 -10.73
C LEU A 96 -0.65 3.51 -11.08
N ASN A 97 -1.25 4.13 -10.06
CA ASN A 97 -2.37 5.04 -10.20
C ASN A 97 -1.97 6.35 -10.92
N ASP A 98 -2.93 7.25 -11.06
CA ASP A 98 -2.73 8.57 -11.67
C ASP A 98 -1.76 9.45 -10.85
N ASN A 99 -1.17 10.44 -11.51
CA ASN A 99 -0.22 11.37 -10.87
C ASN A 99 -0.89 12.44 -10.01
N THR A 100 -2.21 12.53 -10.06
CA THR A 100 -3.03 13.53 -9.37
C THR A 100 -4.12 12.85 -8.57
N VAL A 101 -4.53 13.47 -7.49
CA VAL A 101 -5.65 13.03 -6.67
C VAL A 101 -6.81 14.02 -6.80
N GLU A 102 -7.99 13.49 -7.02
CA GLU A 102 -9.25 14.24 -7.08
C GLU A 102 -9.98 14.21 -5.73
N GLU A 103 -11.11 14.94 -5.66
CA GLU A 103 -12.02 14.85 -4.53
C GLU A 103 -12.40 13.40 -4.23
N GLY A 104 -12.52 13.08 -2.94
CA GLY A 104 -12.79 11.71 -2.49
C GLY A 104 -11.56 10.79 -2.52
N LYS A 105 -10.35 11.36 -2.56
CA LYS A 105 -9.08 10.61 -2.62
C LYS A 105 -9.01 9.68 -3.84
N ILE A 106 -9.54 10.13 -4.98
CA ILE A 106 -9.53 9.37 -6.24
C ILE A 106 -8.26 9.72 -7.01
N ASP A 107 -7.34 8.78 -7.08
CA ASP A 107 -6.09 8.84 -7.87
C ASP A 107 -6.02 7.71 -8.90
N PHE A 108 -7.17 7.13 -9.24
CA PHE A 108 -7.29 5.93 -10.07
C PHE A 108 -8.41 6.01 -11.12
N ARG A 109 -8.95 7.21 -11.37
CA ARG A 109 -10.03 7.39 -12.35
C ARG A 109 -9.64 6.85 -13.73
N HIS A 110 -8.51 7.30 -14.24
CA HIS A 110 -8.01 6.90 -15.56
C HIS A 110 -7.76 5.38 -15.64
N ILE A 111 -7.29 4.79 -14.55
CA ILE A 111 -7.10 3.33 -14.45
C ILE A 111 -8.45 2.61 -14.60
N LEU A 112 -9.51 3.07 -13.91
CA LEU A 112 -10.84 2.47 -14.03
C LEU A 112 -11.42 2.64 -15.44
N GLU A 113 -11.23 3.80 -16.06
CA GLU A 113 -11.69 4.10 -17.41
C GLU A 113 -11.01 3.24 -18.49
N LEU A 114 -9.74 2.89 -18.31
CA LEU A 114 -8.99 2.02 -19.23
C LEU A 114 -9.22 0.54 -18.99
N LEU A 115 -9.30 0.12 -17.74
CA LEU A 115 -9.43 -1.29 -17.37
C LEU A 115 -10.87 -1.78 -17.47
N HIS A 116 -11.87 -0.94 -17.16
CA HIS A 116 -13.27 -1.33 -17.00
C HIS A 116 -13.42 -2.62 -16.18
N PRO A 117 -12.98 -2.63 -14.91
CA PRO A 117 -13.15 -3.81 -14.06
C PRO A 117 -14.62 -4.08 -13.79
N ASP A 118 -14.97 -5.34 -13.56
CA ASP A 118 -16.34 -5.72 -13.24
C ASP A 118 -16.70 -5.35 -11.80
N VAL A 119 -15.70 -5.41 -10.90
CA VAL A 119 -15.87 -5.12 -9.46
C VAL A 119 -14.75 -4.22 -8.95
N PHE A 120 -15.13 -3.21 -8.17
CA PHE A 120 -14.21 -2.40 -7.36
C PHE A 120 -14.42 -2.72 -5.88
N VAL A 121 -13.37 -3.19 -5.21
CA VAL A 121 -13.43 -3.60 -3.79
C VAL A 121 -12.75 -2.56 -2.91
N LEU A 122 -13.43 -2.20 -1.84
CA LEU A 122 -12.95 -1.30 -0.78
C LEU A 122 -13.08 -1.96 0.59
N ASN A 123 -12.32 -1.48 1.57
CA ASN A 123 -12.61 -1.78 2.96
C ASN A 123 -13.86 -1.00 3.41
N ASP A 124 -14.63 -1.56 4.32
CA ASP A 124 -15.86 -0.96 4.88
C ASP A 124 -15.58 0.30 5.75
N ASP A 125 -14.34 0.48 6.17
CA ASP A 125 -13.86 1.65 6.92
C ASP A 125 -13.34 2.81 6.03
N ASP A 126 -13.55 2.75 4.71
CA ASP A 126 -13.17 3.84 3.79
C ASP A 126 -14.02 5.09 4.06
N THR A 127 -13.37 6.23 4.20
CA THR A 127 -14.01 7.50 4.59
C THR A 127 -14.53 8.34 3.42
N ALA A 128 -14.26 7.93 2.18
CA ALA A 128 -14.60 8.71 0.97
C ALA A 128 -15.39 7.85 -0.03
N ILE A 129 -16.47 7.22 0.44
CA ILE A 129 -17.26 6.27 -0.34
C ILE A 129 -18.08 6.94 -1.44
N GLU A 130 -18.80 8.03 -1.12
CA GLU A 130 -19.77 8.66 -2.05
C GLU A 130 -19.16 9.12 -3.39
N PRO A 131 -18.02 9.82 -3.46
CA PRO A 131 -17.39 10.17 -4.73
C PRO A 131 -16.99 8.95 -5.55
N LYS A 132 -16.48 7.89 -4.90
CA LYS A 132 -16.10 6.64 -5.53
C LYS A 132 -17.32 5.89 -6.08
N LYS A 133 -18.42 5.88 -5.33
CA LYS A 133 -19.68 5.28 -5.74
C LYS A 133 -20.23 5.94 -7.01
N LYS A 134 -20.30 7.28 -7.04
CA LYS A 134 -20.71 8.04 -8.22
C LYS A 134 -19.84 7.72 -9.44
N LEU A 135 -18.53 7.59 -9.25
CA LEU A 135 -17.60 7.21 -10.33
C LEU A 135 -17.90 5.81 -10.85
N CYS A 136 -18.07 4.84 -9.96
CA CYS A 136 -18.38 3.45 -10.33
C CYS A 136 -19.74 3.32 -11.01
N GLU A 137 -20.78 3.99 -10.52
CA GLU A 137 -22.10 4.03 -11.14
C GLU A 137 -22.02 4.57 -12.58
N ARG A 138 -21.28 5.65 -12.80
CA ARG A 138 -21.08 6.23 -14.13
C ARG A 138 -20.36 5.27 -15.08
N LEU A 139 -19.44 4.45 -14.59
CA LEU A 139 -18.67 3.50 -15.37
C LEU A 139 -19.31 2.11 -15.45
N GLY A 140 -20.44 1.87 -14.78
CA GLY A 140 -21.08 0.55 -14.71
C GLY A 140 -20.31 -0.49 -13.91
N ILE A 141 -19.48 -0.06 -12.96
CA ILE A 141 -18.63 -0.93 -12.12
C ILE A 141 -19.37 -1.25 -10.82
N GLN A 142 -19.45 -2.53 -10.47
CA GLN A 142 -20.03 -2.97 -9.21
C GLN A 142 -19.07 -2.65 -8.04
N MET A 143 -19.56 -1.95 -7.01
CA MET A 143 -18.78 -1.78 -5.77
C MET A 143 -19.08 -2.89 -4.77
N GLN A 144 -18.03 -3.38 -4.11
CA GLN A 144 -18.09 -4.33 -3.01
C GLN A 144 -17.25 -3.84 -1.83
N PHE A 145 -17.69 -4.23 -0.65
CA PHE A 145 -17.02 -3.88 0.60
C PHE A 145 -16.60 -5.13 1.33
N VAL A 146 -15.41 -5.12 1.87
CA VAL A 146 -14.89 -6.17 2.74
C VAL A 146 -14.57 -5.61 4.11
N LYS A 147 -14.80 -6.41 5.14
CA LYS A 147 -14.40 -6.04 6.49
C LYS A 147 -12.91 -6.22 6.66
N ARG A 148 -12.31 -5.30 7.38
CA ARG A 148 -10.91 -5.43 7.79
C ARG A 148 -10.80 -6.47 8.90
N GLU A 149 -10.91 -7.73 8.54
CA GLU A 149 -10.77 -8.85 9.46
C GLU A 149 -9.31 -9.25 9.56
N VAL A 150 -8.90 -9.59 10.78
CA VAL A 150 -7.58 -10.16 11.05
C VAL A 150 -7.81 -11.57 11.57
N PRO A 151 -7.38 -12.62 10.85
CA PRO A 151 -7.47 -13.99 11.34
C PRO A 151 -6.88 -14.12 12.74
N HIS A 152 -7.47 -14.98 13.58
CA HIS A 152 -7.14 -15.09 15.01
C HIS A 152 -5.68 -15.48 15.28
N GLU A 153 -5.02 -16.10 14.30
CA GLU A 153 -3.59 -16.47 14.34
C GLU A 153 -2.65 -15.30 14.04
N LEU A 154 -3.19 -14.14 13.61
CA LEU A 154 -2.41 -12.97 13.23
C LEU A 154 -2.63 -11.81 14.22
N GLU A 155 -1.57 -11.08 14.52
CA GLU A 155 -1.69 -9.85 15.29
C GLU A 155 -2.18 -8.68 14.40
N PRO A 156 -3.23 -7.93 14.82
CA PRO A 156 -3.67 -6.74 14.11
C PRO A 156 -2.54 -5.71 14.02
N THR A 157 -2.16 -5.35 12.81
CA THR A 157 -1.14 -4.33 12.58
C THR A 157 -1.54 -3.37 11.47
N SER A 158 -0.83 -2.25 11.37
CA SER A 158 -0.96 -1.28 10.28
C SER A 158 0.41 -0.66 9.99
N THR A 159 0.56 -0.08 8.80
CA THR A 159 1.78 0.64 8.43
C THR A 159 2.13 1.72 9.45
N THR A 160 1.15 2.47 9.96
CA THR A 160 1.36 3.49 10.99
C THR A 160 1.90 2.87 12.28
N ARG A 161 1.28 1.78 12.77
CA ARG A 161 1.76 1.08 13.97
C ARG A 161 3.18 0.54 13.81
N ILE A 162 3.55 0.06 12.63
CA ILE A 162 4.91 -0.41 12.35
C ILE A 162 5.89 0.75 12.43
N ILE A 163 5.57 1.88 11.76
CA ILE A 163 6.40 3.09 11.78
C ILE A 163 6.54 3.63 13.22
N ASP A 164 5.46 3.67 13.97
CA ASP A 164 5.47 4.13 15.36
C ASP A 164 6.34 3.26 16.26
N LYS A 165 6.29 1.93 16.09
CA LYS A 165 7.18 1.00 16.80
C LYS A 165 8.66 1.27 16.50
N ILE A 166 8.99 1.52 15.21
CA ILE A 166 10.35 1.86 14.79
C ILE A 166 10.77 3.20 15.41
N ASN A 167 9.92 4.22 15.33
CA ASN A 167 10.20 5.54 15.89
C ASN A 167 10.30 5.52 17.42
N PHE A 168 9.53 4.68 18.10
CA PHE A 168 9.62 4.50 19.55
C PHE A 168 10.97 3.89 19.96
N ALA A 169 11.45 2.90 19.22
CA ALA A 169 12.77 2.31 19.48
C ALA A 169 13.92 3.34 19.37
N TRP A 170 13.76 4.35 18.48
CA TRP A 170 14.73 5.44 18.33
C TRP A 170 14.62 6.52 19.42
N LYS A 171 13.48 6.60 20.12
CA LYS A 171 13.23 7.56 21.21
C LYS A 171 13.50 6.98 22.58
N ALA A 172 13.82 5.68 22.68
CA ALA A 172 14.23 5.09 23.94
C ALA A 172 15.46 5.83 24.45
N PRO A 173 15.47 6.31 25.71
CA PRO A 173 16.62 7.02 26.25
C PRO A 173 17.84 6.11 26.16
N LEU A 174 18.96 6.65 25.68
CA LEU A 174 20.25 5.97 25.75
C LEU A 174 20.44 5.49 27.17
N ARG A 175 20.50 4.17 27.36
CA ARG A 175 20.86 3.61 28.65
C ARG A 175 22.33 3.95 28.85
N ILE A 176 22.60 4.93 29.72
CA ILE A 176 23.97 5.24 30.12
C ILE A 176 24.36 4.14 31.07
N ASP A 177 25.19 3.23 30.61
CA ASP A 177 25.79 2.23 31.49
C ASP A 177 27.03 2.86 32.14
N PHE A 178 26.91 3.21 33.41
CA PHE A 178 27.99 3.80 34.19
C PHE A 178 29.11 2.82 34.53
N SER A 179 28.96 1.55 34.12
CA SER A 179 29.95 0.49 34.42
C SER A 179 31.00 0.24 33.33
N GLY A 180 31.13 1.18 32.34
CA GLY A 180 32.18 1.12 31.34
C GLY A 180 31.93 0.18 30.17
N GLY A 181 30.65 -0.17 29.89
CA GLY A 181 30.25 -0.90 28.71
C GLY A 181 30.28 -0.05 27.46
N TRP A 182 30.49 -0.66 26.31
CA TRP A 182 30.56 -0.06 25.00
C TRP A 182 29.26 0.70 24.67
N THR A 183 29.35 2.02 24.53
CA THR A 183 28.24 2.89 24.13
C THR A 183 28.27 3.28 22.66
N ASP A 184 29.21 2.77 21.90
CA ASP A 184 29.40 3.17 20.50
C ASP A 184 28.56 2.30 19.56
N VAL A 185 27.36 2.77 19.30
CA VAL A 185 26.54 2.23 18.22
C VAL A 185 26.39 3.30 17.13
N PRO A 186 27.39 3.45 16.25
CA PRO A 186 27.46 4.56 15.28
C PRO A 186 26.25 4.66 14.34
N PHE A 187 25.53 3.54 14.11
CA PHE A 187 24.37 3.52 13.23
C PHE A 187 23.14 4.21 13.80
N ILE A 188 23.11 4.48 15.12
CA ILE A 188 22.00 5.20 15.77
C ILE A 188 22.04 6.71 15.45
N MET A 189 23.17 7.21 14.97
CA MET A 189 23.45 8.63 14.82
C MET A 189 23.25 9.18 13.40
N GLN A 190 22.63 8.45 12.49
CA GLN A 190 22.43 8.91 11.12
C GLN A 190 21.65 10.23 11.05
N GLY A 191 22.39 11.33 10.92
CA GLY A 191 21.85 12.65 10.55
C GLY A 191 21.33 13.55 11.67
N LYS A 192 21.40 13.16 12.97
CA LYS A 192 21.05 14.04 14.09
C LYS A 192 22.21 14.18 15.07
N LYS A 193 22.54 15.41 15.46
CA LYS A 193 23.52 15.68 16.52
C LYS A 193 22.98 15.11 17.83
N GLY A 194 23.47 13.96 18.25
CA GLY A 194 23.28 13.43 19.59
C GLY A 194 24.28 14.08 20.53
N TYR A 195 23.83 14.60 21.66
CA TYR A 195 24.71 15.05 22.73
C TYR A 195 24.89 13.89 23.69
N VAL A 196 26.12 13.43 23.86
CA VAL A 196 26.51 12.56 24.97
C VAL A 196 26.97 13.50 26.09
N SER A 197 26.18 13.61 27.12
CA SER A 197 26.64 14.27 28.36
C SER A 197 27.31 13.23 29.22
N ASN A 198 28.61 13.18 29.24
CA ASN A 198 29.37 12.45 30.24
C ASN A 198 29.34 13.28 31.53
N VAL A 199 28.64 12.80 32.54
CA VAL A 199 28.85 13.30 33.90
C VAL A 199 29.92 12.41 34.52
N ALA A 200 31.14 12.94 34.59
CA ALA A 200 32.17 12.38 35.46
C ALA A 200 31.79 12.78 36.88
N ILE A 201 31.68 11.82 37.76
CA ILE A 201 31.61 12.00 39.24
C ILE A 201 33.03 12.05 39.74
#